data_b49e580b0dcf396042664e8fe79c4484
#
_entry.id   b49e580b0dcf396042664e8fe79c4484
#
_cell.length_a   1.000
_cell.length_b   1.000
_cell.length_c   1.000
_cell.angle_alpha   90.00
_cell.angle_beta   90.00
_cell.angle_gamma   90.00
#
_symmetry.space_group_name_H-M   'P 1'
#
loop_
_entity.id
_entity.type
_entity.pdbx_description
1 polymer ?
#
loop_
_entity_poly.entity_id
_entity_poly.type
_entity_poly.pdbx_seq_one_letter_code
_entity_poly.pdbx_strand_id
1 'polypeptide(L)'
;MGRVPQADAEFLMRDTNSHPPAYTPQYKTSVLRSPRLALISLQQSLSEVTAPVYSADELGPLDNDLIMNYATNGLPVGERILVHGCVQDQLGRPVKNALVEVWQCNASGRYRHKKDQYIGALDPNFGGCGRMLTDSNGYYAYRTIRPGPYPWRNRVNDWRPAHIHYAISGDGWVQRLVTQMYFEGDPLIRSCPILGVAPSEEQIRGLIALQDIGAFVQLDSRAYRFDIVLRGQRATLFENHVQKTSVGALQ
;
A
#
# COMPACT_ATOMS: atom_id res chain seq x y z
N MET A 1 28.45 -1.03 -38.54
CA MET A 1 27.34 -1.40 -37.69
C MET A 1 27.88 -1.68 -36.29
N GLY A 2 27.88 -0.67 -35.42
CA GLY A 2 28.36 -0.77 -34.04
C GLY A 2 27.34 -1.51 -33.18
N ARG A 3 27.80 -2.53 -32.45
CA ARG A 3 27.03 -3.18 -31.40
C ARG A 3 26.75 -2.15 -30.30
N VAL A 4 25.47 -1.87 -30.01
CA VAL A 4 25.06 -1.15 -28.83
C VAL A 4 25.53 -1.92 -27.60
N PRO A 5 26.17 -1.29 -26.62
CA PRO A 5 26.64 -1.96 -25.43
C PRO A 5 25.51 -2.61 -24.65
N GLN A 6 25.73 -3.83 -24.22
CA GLN A 6 24.81 -4.68 -23.46
C GLN A 6 24.64 -4.24 -21.98
N ALA A 7 24.87 -2.94 -21.70
CA ALA A 7 24.77 -2.38 -20.35
C ALA A 7 23.31 -2.25 -19.83
N ASP A 8 22.32 -2.41 -20.72
CA ASP A 8 20.92 -2.15 -20.37
C ASP A 8 20.20 -3.34 -19.72
N ALA A 9 20.81 -4.51 -19.68
CA ALA A 9 20.19 -5.69 -19.08
C ALA A 9 20.10 -5.61 -17.54
N GLU A 10 20.99 -4.87 -16.91
CA GLU A 10 21.05 -4.75 -15.45
C GLU A 10 19.90 -3.91 -14.86
N PHE A 11 19.37 -2.96 -15.62
CA PHE A 11 18.26 -2.13 -15.21
C PHE A 11 16.88 -2.83 -15.31
N LEU A 12 16.82 -3.95 -16.01
CA LEU A 12 15.59 -4.71 -16.25
C LEU A 12 15.35 -5.85 -15.25
N MET A 13 16.34 -6.14 -14.39
CA MET A 13 16.19 -7.16 -13.37
C MET A 13 15.41 -6.61 -12.17
N ARG A 14 14.14 -6.99 -12.08
CA ARG A 14 13.36 -6.75 -10.87
C ARG A 14 13.90 -7.62 -9.74
N ASP A 15 14.04 -7.00 -8.56
CA ASP A 15 14.14 -7.78 -7.33
C ASP A 15 12.80 -8.47 -7.08
N THR A 16 12.75 -9.77 -7.39
CA THR A 16 11.53 -10.58 -7.24
C THR A 16 11.30 -11.00 -5.79
N ASN A 17 12.24 -10.75 -4.88
CA ASN A 17 12.14 -11.20 -3.49
C ASN A 17 11.14 -10.36 -2.67
N SER A 18 10.87 -9.12 -3.10
CA SER A 18 9.89 -8.24 -2.48
C SER A 18 8.46 -8.40 -3.03
N HIS A 19 8.25 -9.33 -3.94
CA HIS A 19 6.95 -9.53 -4.59
C HIS A 19 6.40 -10.93 -4.28
N PRO A 20 5.14 -11.02 -3.81
CA PRO A 20 4.47 -12.31 -3.67
C PRO A 20 4.23 -12.95 -5.04
N PRO A 21 4.03 -14.27 -5.12
CA PRO A 21 3.75 -14.96 -6.39
C PRO A 21 2.53 -14.40 -7.10
N ALA A 22 2.60 -14.17 -8.40
CA ALA A 22 1.47 -13.67 -9.20
C ALA A 22 0.30 -14.66 -9.20
N TYR A 23 0.60 -15.92 -9.28
CA TYR A 23 -0.37 -17.02 -9.25
C TYR A 23 -0.38 -17.67 -7.87
N THR A 24 -1.47 -17.50 -7.15
CA THR A 24 -1.68 -18.07 -5.82
C THR A 24 -3.09 -18.63 -5.75
N PRO A 25 -3.27 -19.97 -5.85
CA PRO A 25 -4.60 -20.60 -5.88
C PRO A 25 -5.46 -20.28 -4.64
N GLN A 26 -4.83 -20.05 -3.49
CA GLN A 26 -5.50 -19.67 -2.25
C GLN A 26 -6.14 -18.29 -2.35
N TYR A 27 -5.60 -17.41 -3.20
CA TYR A 27 -6.17 -16.12 -3.53
C TYR A 27 -6.94 -16.23 -4.85
N LYS A 28 -8.24 -16.46 -4.76
CA LYS A 28 -9.13 -16.80 -5.90
C LYS A 28 -9.01 -15.84 -7.09
N THR A 29 -8.89 -14.55 -6.85
CA THR A 29 -8.74 -13.57 -7.92
C THR A 29 -7.40 -13.65 -8.64
N SER A 30 -6.35 -14.21 -8.07
CA SER A 30 -5.08 -14.42 -8.75
C SER A 30 -5.21 -15.39 -9.92
N VAL A 31 -6.05 -16.41 -9.78
CA VAL A 31 -6.34 -17.42 -10.83
C VAL A 31 -6.91 -16.76 -12.09
N LEU A 32 -7.75 -15.73 -11.91
CA LEU A 32 -8.40 -15.03 -13.03
C LEU A 32 -7.54 -13.92 -13.64
N ARG A 33 -6.64 -13.32 -12.85
CA ARG A 33 -5.86 -12.15 -13.24
C ARG A 33 -4.40 -12.46 -13.58
N SER A 34 -3.90 -13.62 -13.21
CA SER A 34 -2.52 -13.99 -13.54
C SER A 34 -2.34 -14.18 -15.04
N PRO A 35 -1.24 -13.69 -15.61
CA PRO A 35 -0.90 -13.95 -17.00
C PRO A 35 -0.76 -15.44 -17.26
N ARG A 36 -1.32 -15.91 -18.38
CA ARG A 36 -1.20 -17.32 -18.81
C ARG A 36 0.02 -17.57 -19.70
N LEU A 37 0.57 -16.49 -20.25
CA LEU A 37 1.76 -16.52 -21.11
C LEU A 37 2.91 -15.85 -20.36
N ALA A 38 4.14 -16.18 -20.76
CA ALA A 38 5.34 -15.52 -20.25
C ALA A 38 5.28 -14.02 -20.53
N LEU A 39 5.71 -13.22 -19.54
CA LEU A 39 5.80 -11.78 -19.70
C LEU A 39 6.97 -11.43 -20.61
N ILE A 40 6.72 -10.50 -21.53
CA ILE A 40 7.74 -9.94 -22.42
C ILE A 40 8.26 -8.65 -21.78
N SER A 41 9.58 -8.54 -21.62
CA SER A 41 10.22 -7.28 -21.27
C SER A 41 10.23 -6.36 -22.48
N LEU A 42 9.56 -5.22 -22.39
CA LEU A 42 9.64 -4.16 -23.38
C LEU A 42 10.79 -3.22 -23.04
N GLN A 43 11.36 -2.56 -24.06
CA GLN A 43 12.27 -1.45 -23.84
C GLN A 43 11.54 -0.32 -23.13
N GLN A 44 12.18 0.30 -22.15
CA GLN A 44 11.64 1.44 -21.45
C GLN A 44 11.53 2.63 -22.41
N SER A 45 10.38 3.27 -22.44
CA SER A 45 10.19 4.55 -23.11
C SER A 45 10.51 5.70 -22.15
N LEU A 46 10.64 6.92 -22.69
CA LEU A 46 10.84 8.11 -21.85
C LEU A 46 9.71 8.32 -20.84
N SER A 47 8.48 7.95 -21.20
CA SER A 47 7.32 8.06 -20.30
C SER A 47 7.36 7.10 -19.12
N GLU A 48 8.15 6.02 -19.21
CA GLU A 48 8.35 5.06 -18.12
C GLU A 48 9.58 5.40 -17.27
N VAL A 49 10.48 6.21 -17.82
CA VAL A 49 11.68 6.70 -17.11
C VAL A 49 11.36 7.96 -16.31
N THR A 50 10.38 8.76 -16.77
CA THR A 50 9.96 9.97 -16.07
C THR A 50 8.86 9.63 -15.07
N ALA A 51 9.03 10.05 -13.81
CA ALA A 51 7.99 9.94 -12.80
C ALA A 51 6.79 10.84 -13.13
N PRO A 52 5.60 10.54 -12.61
CA PRO A 52 4.49 11.48 -12.66
C PRO A 52 4.93 12.80 -12.04
N VAL A 53 4.68 13.88 -12.76
CA VAL A 53 4.94 15.24 -12.24
C VAL A 53 3.73 15.64 -11.41
N TYR A 54 3.95 15.93 -10.14
CA TYR A 54 2.97 16.53 -9.25
C TYR A 54 3.64 17.65 -8.46
N SER A 55 2.88 18.61 -8.05
CA SER A 55 3.39 19.76 -7.27
C SER A 55 2.74 19.77 -5.88
N ALA A 56 3.44 20.32 -4.91
CA ALA A 56 2.88 20.51 -3.56
C ALA A 56 1.62 21.41 -3.59
N ASP A 57 1.50 22.27 -4.59
CA ASP A 57 0.36 23.18 -4.76
C ASP A 57 -0.93 22.44 -5.16
N GLU A 58 -0.82 21.18 -5.59
CA GLU A 58 -1.98 20.34 -5.90
C GLU A 58 -2.58 19.69 -4.66
N LEU A 59 -1.91 19.79 -3.50
CA LEU A 59 -2.38 19.25 -2.23
C LEU A 59 -3.21 20.30 -1.49
N GLY A 60 -4.41 19.89 -1.11
CA GLY A 60 -5.27 20.68 -0.25
C GLY A 60 -4.82 20.62 1.23
N PRO A 61 -5.15 21.64 2.02
CA PRO A 61 -4.73 21.72 3.43
C PRO A 61 -5.30 20.60 4.33
N LEU A 62 -6.34 19.90 3.87
CA LEU A 62 -6.96 18.80 4.58
C LEU A 62 -6.71 17.43 3.92
N ASP A 63 -5.89 17.34 2.90
CA ASP A 63 -5.67 16.09 2.16
C ASP A 63 -5.08 14.97 3.04
N ASN A 64 -4.37 15.31 4.10
CA ASN A 64 -3.85 14.38 5.11
C ASN A 64 -4.73 14.28 6.37
N ASP A 65 -5.90 14.88 6.38
CA ASP A 65 -6.87 14.72 7.48
C ASP A 65 -8.17 14.05 6.98
N LEU A 66 -8.19 12.72 6.96
CA LEU A 66 -9.32 11.95 6.47
C LEU A 66 -10.56 12.06 7.39
N ILE A 67 -10.39 12.64 8.58
CA ILE A 67 -11.50 12.94 9.49
C ILE A 67 -12.26 14.17 8.98
N MET A 68 -11.55 15.16 8.44
CA MET A 68 -12.11 16.46 8.06
C MET A 68 -12.31 16.64 6.56
N ASN A 69 -11.52 15.97 5.72
CA ASN A 69 -11.50 16.24 4.27
C ASN A 69 -12.81 15.89 3.53
N TYR A 70 -13.69 15.11 4.16
CA TYR A 70 -14.99 14.73 3.61
C TYR A 70 -16.17 15.02 4.57
N ALA A 71 -15.89 15.54 5.76
CA ALA A 71 -16.92 15.82 6.77
C ALA A 71 -17.87 16.92 6.29
N THR A 72 -19.17 16.65 6.32
CA THR A 72 -20.21 17.61 5.90
C THR A 72 -21.11 18.04 7.06
N ASN A 73 -21.65 17.08 7.80
CA ASN A 73 -22.64 17.33 8.87
C ASN A 73 -22.21 16.74 10.22
N GLY A 74 -20.94 16.46 10.40
CA GLY A 74 -20.39 15.86 11.60
C GLY A 74 -19.07 15.17 11.32
N LEU A 75 -18.52 14.50 12.31
CA LEU A 75 -17.28 13.73 12.17
C LEU A 75 -17.58 12.28 11.83
N PRO A 76 -16.67 11.57 11.16
CA PRO A 76 -16.83 10.15 10.89
C PRO A 76 -16.89 9.34 12.18
N VAL A 77 -17.67 8.26 12.13
CA VAL A 77 -17.81 7.31 13.23
C VAL A 77 -16.61 6.37 13.25
N GLY A 78 -16.01 6.18 14.42
CA GLY A 78 -14.92 5.22 14.61
C GLY A 78 -13.86 5.72 15.58
N GLU A 79 -12.92 4.83 15.90
CA GLU A 79 -11.74 5.17 16.70
C GLU A 79 -10.83 6.07 15.87
N ARG A 80 -10.56 7.28 16.36
CA ARG A 80 -9.62 8.18 15.71
C ARG A 80 -8.20 7.69 15.91
N ILE A 81 -7.42 7.73 14.84
CA ILE A 81 -6.01 7.34 14.86
C ILE A 81 -5.16 8.37 14.12
N LEU A 82 -3.93 8.52 14.60
CA LEU A 82 -2.83 9.14 13.89
C LEU A 82 -1.96 8.03 13.27
N VAL A 83 -1.71 8.08 12.00
CA VAL A 83 -0.73 7.19 11.34
C VAL A 83 0.43 8.02 10.85
N HIS A 84 1.64 7.59 11.16
CA HIS A 84 2.86 8.27 10.77
C HIS A 84 3.99 7.28 10.48
N GLY A 85 5.05 7.76 9.84
CA GLY A 85 6.23 6.96 9.56
C GLY A 85 7.19 7.67 8.62
N CYS A 86 8.22 6.95 8.18
CA CYS A 86 9.21 7.44 7.25
C CYS A 86 9.24 6.60 5.98
N VAL A 87 9.36 7.25 4.83
CA VAL A 87 9.69 6.60 3.56
C VAL A 87 11.19 6.66 3.36
N GLN A 88 11.81 5.50 3.17
CA GLN A 88 13.26 5.33 3.04
C GLN A 88 13.62 4.52 1.80
N ASP A 89 14.82 4.72 1.31
CA ASP A 89 15.41 3.84 0.30
C ASP A 89 16.07 2.60 0.94
N GLN A 90 16.63 1.72 0.11
CA GLN A 90 17.30 0.50 0.56
C GLN A 90 18.52 0.73 1.46
N LEU A 91 19.08 1.92 1.47
CA LEU A 91 20.25 2.30 2.28
C LEU A 91 19.82 3.02 3.58
N GLY A 92 18.51 3.15 3.82
CA GLY A 92 17.96 3.87 4.98
C GLY A 92 17.98 5.40 4.82
N ARG A 93 18.22 5.90 3.61
CA ARG A 93 18.17 7.35 3.36
C ARG A 93 16.73 7.80 3.19
N PRO A 94 16.34 8.95 3.76
CA PRO A 94 15.00 9.47 3.63
C PRO A 94 14.67 9.84 2.18
N VAL A 95 13.46 9.52 1.76
CA VAL A 95 12.91 9.93 0.46
C VAL A 95 12.00 11.12 0.69
N LYS A 96 12.52 12.32 0.41
CA LYS A 96 11.77 13.58 0.49
C LYS A 96 10.83 13.75 -0.70
N ASN A 97 9.76 14.50 -0.52
CA ASN A 97 8.76 14.80 -1.56
C ASN A 97 8.15 13.55 -2.22
N ALA A 98 8.16 12.40 -1.53
CA ALA A 98 7.40 11.26 -2.00
C ALA A 98 5.91 11.53 -1.80
N LEU A 99 5.11 11.34 -2.85
CA LEU A 99 3.66 11.36 -2.72
C LEU A 99 3.21 10.05 -2.07
N VAL A 100 2.55 10.18 -0.92
CA VAL A 100 1.90 9.08 -0.21
C VAL A 100 0.40 9.26 -0.36
N GLU A 101 -0.23 8.35 -1.07
CA GLU A 101 -1.68 8.26 -1.20
C GLU A 101 -2.19 7.09 -0.35
N VAL A 102 -3.28 7.31 0.37
CA VAL A 102 -3.90 6.29 1.23
C VAL A 102 -5.37 6.14 0.91
N TRP A 103 -5.91 4.90 1.03
CA TRP A 103 -7.35 4.67 0.97
C TRP A 103 -7.75 3.48 1.85
N GLN A 104 -8.93 3.56 2.39
CA GLN A 104 -9.46 2.59 3.34
C GLN A 104 -10.99 2.53 3.36
N CYS A 105 -11.53 1.47 3.93
CA CYS A 105 -12.95 1.42 4.32
C CYS A 105 -13.21 2.23 5.61
N ASN A 106 -14.48 2.48 5.92
CA ASN A 106 -14.90 3.10 7.17
C ASN A 106 -14.83 2.11 8.36
N ALA A 107 -15.23 2.54 9.54
CA ALA A 107 -15.22 1.71 10.75
C ALA A 107 -16.13 0.47 10.67
N SER A 108 -17.15 0.48 9.81
CA SER A 108 -18.02 -0.69 9.58
C SER A 108 -17.47 -1.66 8.52
N GLY A 109 -16.28 -1.41 7.94
CA GLY A 109 -15.71 -2.22 6.88
C GLY A 109 -16.23 -1.90 5.47
N ARG A 110 -16.96 -0.77 5.30
CA ARG A 110 -17.56 -0.37 4.03
C ARG A 110 -16.70 0.64 3.29
N TYR A 111 -16.37 0.35 2.02
CA TYR A 111 -15.74 1.32 1.12
C TYR A 111 -16.76 2.25 0.47
N ARG A 112 -16.40 3.52 0.31
CA ARG A 112 -17.15 4.47 -0.51
C ARG A 112 -16.83 4.23 -1.99
N HIS A 113 -17.29 3.10 -2.48
CA HIS A 113 -17.08 2.70 -3.87
C HIS A 113 -18.33 2.03 -4.43
N LYS A 114 -18.76 2.44 -5.64
CA LYS A 114 -20.00 1.94 -6.26
C LYS A 114 -20.09 0.43 -6.47
N LYS A 115 -18.96 -0.27 -6.50
CA LYS A 115 -18.89 -1.74 -6.63
C LYS A 115 -18.85 -2.46 -5.29
N ASP A 116 -18.68 -1.75 -4.18
CA ASP A 116 -18.75 -2.36 -2.87
C ASP A 116 -20.21 -2.63 -2.51
N GLN A 117 -20.54 -3.90 -2.25
CA GLN A 117 -21.88 -4.38 -1.94
C GLN A 117 -21.98 -4.93 -0.52
N TYR A 118 -20.96 -4.69 0.31
CA TYR A 118 -21.02 -5.11 1.70
C TYR A 118 -22.14 -4.35 2.43
N ILE A 119 -22.86 -5.07 3.33
CA ILE A 119 -24.03 -4.52 4.04
C ILE A 119 -23.66 -3.55 5.16
N GLY A 120 -22.39 -3.38 5.50
CA GLY A 120 -21.93 -2.40 6.47
C GLY A 120 -22.46 -1.00 6.12
N ALA A 121 -22.82 -0.21 7.12
CA ALA A 121 -23.31 1.14 6.89
C ALA A 121 -22.26 2.03 6.24
N LEU A 122 -22.66 2.81 5.24
CA LEU A 122 -21.79 3.82 4.65
C LEU A 122 -21.83 5.07 5.54
N ASP A 123 -20.66 5.50 6.01
CA ASP A 123 -20.55 6.73 6.80
C ASP A 123 -20.65 7.96 5.87
N PRO A 124 -21.63 8.85 6.06
CA PRO A 124 -21.79 10.03 5.21
C PRO A 124 -20.66 11.04 5.33
N ASN A 125 -19.94 11.04 6.45
CA ASN A 125 -18.87 11.99 6.77
C ASN A 125 -17.45 11.44 6.52
N PHE A 126 -17.31 10.24 5.92
CA PHE A 126 -16.01 9.63 5.66
C PHE A 126 -15.80 9.33 4.19
N GLY A 127 -14.80 9.99 3.57
CA GLY A 127 -14.40 9.77 2.19
C GLY A 127 -13.50 8.54 2.02
N GLY A 128 -12.64 8.30 2.99
CA GLY A 128 -11.73 7.16 3.05
C GLY A 128 -10.47 7.30 2.19
N CYS A 129 -10.19 8.45 1.62
CA CYS A 129 -8.99 8.72 0.81
C CYS A 129 -8.25 9.94 1.33
N GLY A 130 -6.92 9.90 1.27
CA GLY A 130 -6.06 11.02 1.62
C GLY A 130 -4.73 10.95 0.87
N ARG A 131 -4.00 12.07 0.88
CA ARG A 131 -2.68 12.17 0.25
C ARG A 131 -1.83 13.21 0.93
N MET A 132 -0.51 13.01 0.88
CA MET A 132 0.47 13.92 1.48
C MET A 132 1.84 13.73 0.83
N LEU A 133 2.72 14.72 1.01
CA LEU A 133 4.13 14.60 0.67
C LEU A 133 4.97 14.30 1.91
N THR A 134 6.01 13.52 1.74
CA THR A 134 7.04 13.37 2.77
C THR A 134 7.87 14.63 2.90
N ASP A 135 8.29 14.95 4.11
CA ASP A 135 9.18 16.05 4.42
C ASP A 135 10.66 15.76 4.05
N SER A 136 11.58 16.65 4.43
CA SER A 136 13.03 16.50 4.21
C SER A 136 13.63 15.27 4.88
N ASN A 137 12.99 14.75 5.92
CA ASN A 137 13.38 13.53 6.65
C ASN A 137 12.65 12.28 6.18
N GLY A 138 11.90 12.38 5.07
CA GLY A 138 11.07 11.29 4.56
C GLY A 138 9.83 11.03 5.41
N TYR A 139 9.52 11.89 6.38
CA TYR A 139 8.43 11.69 7.33
C TYR A 139 7.09 12.08 6.70
N TYR A 140 6.06 11.29 7.02
CA TYR A 140 4.66 11.55 6.69
C TYR A 140 3.78 11.31 7.92
N ALA A 141 2.65 12.00 7.97
CA ALA A 141 1.62 11.78 8.99
C ALA A 141 0.24 12.16 8.45
N TYR A 142 -0.78 11.43 8.88
CA TYR A 142 -2.18 11.74 8.58
C TYR A 142 -3.11 11.26 9.70
N ARG A 143 -4.26 11.92 9.79
CA ARG A 143 -5.33 11.55 10.73
C ARG A 143 -6.42 10.80 10.00
N THR A 144 -6.92 9.74 10.64
CA THR A 144 -8.04 8.96 10.09
C THR A 144 -8.81 8.26 11.22
N ILE A 145 -9.79 7.46 10.85
CA ILE A 145 -10.42 6.49 11.75
C ILE A 145 -9.82 5.10 11.50
N ARG A 146 -9.78 4.25 12.53
CA ARG A 146 -9.39 2.86 12.35
C ARG A 146 -10.41 2.15 11.46
N PRO A 147 -10.00 1.55 10.31
CA PRO A 147 -10.92 0.82 9.45
C PRO A 147 -11.45 -0.43 10.14
N GLY A 148 -12.67 -0.82 9.82
CA GLY A 148 -13.23 -2.11 10.25
C GLY A 148 -12.73 -3.27 9.40
N PRO A 149 -12.69 -4.49 9.95
CA PRO A 149 -12.55 -5.68 9.15
C PRO A 149 -13.81 -5.91 8.29
N TYR A 150 -13.68 -6.65 7.20
CA TYR A 150 -14.83 -6.96 6.36
C TYR A 150 -14.75 -8.37 5.76
N PRO A 151 -15.93 -9.02 5.50
CA PRO A 151 -15.97 -10.31 4.85
C PRO A 151 -15.56 -10.18 3.39
N TRP A 152 -14.81 -11.14 2.93
CA TRP A 152 -14.31 -11.16 1.57
C TRP A 152 -14.78 -12.42 0.82
N ARG A 153 -15.33 -12.23 -0.38
CA ARG A 153 -15.87 -13.33 -1.20
C ARG A 153 -14.77 -14.14 -1.90
N ASN A 154 -13.71 -14.48 -1.19
CA ASN A 154 -12.66 -15.36 -1.68
C ASN A 154 -13.05 -16.84 -1.45
N ARG A 155 -13.33 -17.18 -0.20
CA ARG A 155 -13.87 -18.47 0.24
C ARG A 155 -14.99 -18.28 1.25
N VAL A 156 -15.55 -19.37 1.72
CA VAL A 156 -16.53 -19.35 2.81
C VAL A 156 -15.84 -18.84 4.07
N ASN A 157 -16.42 -17.81 4.68
CA ASN A 157 -15.94 -17.21 5.94
C ASN A 157 -14.52 -16.62 5.88
N ASP A 158 -14.06 -16.17 4.72
CA ASP A 158 -12.84 -15.37 4.60
C ASP A 158 -13.10 -13.93 5.02
N TRP A 159 -12.26 -13.42 5.91
CA TRP A 159 -12.29 -12.04 6.39
C TRP A 159 -10.98 -11.34 6.10
N ARG A 160 -11.09 -10.06 5.77
CA ARG A 160 -9.94 -9.18 5.71
C ARG A 160 -9.76 -8.49 7.06
N PRO A 161 -8.56 -8.53 7.66
CA PRO A 161 -8.25 -7.72 8.83
C PRO A 161 -8.39 -6.24 8.53
N ALA A 162 -8.45 -5.41 9.56
CA ALA A 162 -8.33 -3.96 9.42
C ALA A 162 -7.05 -3.60 8.66
N HIS A 163 -7.17 -2.79 7.60
CA HIS A 163 -6.01 -2.39 6.80
C HIS A 163 -6.24 -1.08 6.07
N ILE A 164 -5.14 -0.40 5.77
CA ILE A 164 -5.11 0.81 4.95
C ILE A 164 -4.22 0.53 3.74
N HIS A 165 -4.70 0.87 2.57
CA HIS A 165 -3.93 0.79 1.34
C HIS A 165 -3.04 2.02 1.17
N TYR A 166 -1.88 1.80 0.57
CA TYR A 166 -0.90 2.83 0.25
C TYR A 166 -0.47 2.75 -1.19
N ALA A 167 -0.31 3.91 -1.83
CA ALA A 167 0.46 4.05 -3.06
C ALA A 167 1.51 5.13 -2.83
N ILE A 168 2.78 4.79 -3.04
CA ILE A 168 3.90 5.69 -2.87
C ILE A 168 4.55 5.93 -4.22
N SER A 169 4.68 7.19 -4.60
CA SER A 169 5.38 7.63 -5.81
C SER A 169 6.49 8.60 -5.42
N GLY A 170 7.71 8.31 -5.82
CA GLY A 170 8.85 9.18 -5.53
C GLY A 170 9.02 10.28 -6.57
N ASP A 171 9.71 11.36 -6.17
CA ASP A 171 10.13 12.44 -7.07
C ASP A 171 11.26 11.93 -7.98
N GLY A 172 11.04 11.96 -9.28
CA GLY A 172 12.04 11.64 -10.31
C GLY A 172 12.37 10.17 -10.52
N TRP A 173 11.67 9.22 -9.85
CA TRP A 173 11.91 7.78 -10.01
C TRP A 173 10.62 7.01 -10.23
N VAL A 174 10.62 6.16 -11.25
CA VAL A 174 9.50 5.31 -11.68
C VAL A 174 9.09 4.24 -10.66
N GLN A 175 9.45 4.36 -9.39
CA GLN A 175 9.03 3.38 -8.40
C GLN A 175 7.75 3.80 -7.71
N ARG A 176 6.68 3.23 -8.20
CA ARG A 176 5.43 3.15 -7.48
C ARG A 176 5.43 1.89 -6.62
N LEU A 177 5.36 2.07 -5.32
CA LEU A 177 5.01 1.00 -4.39
C LEU A 177 3.51 1.07 -4.12
N VAL A 178 2.80 -0.04 -4.30
CA VAL A 178 1.43 -0.21 -3.80
C VAL A 178 1.46 -1.31 -2.75
N THR A 179 1.00 -1.01 -1.55
CA THR A 179 1.05 -1.93 -0.42
C THR A 179 -0.15 -1.77 0.50
N GLN A 180 -0.22 -2.57 1.55
CA GLN A 180 -1.23 -2.48 2.61
C GLN A 180 -0.54 -2.45 3.97
N MET A 181 -1.03 -1.59 4.85
CA MET A 181 -0.67 -1.54 6.25
C MET A 181 -1.72 -2.27 7.08
N TYR A 182 -1.28 -3.10 7.99
CA TYR A 182 -2.12 -3.80 8.96
C TYR A 182 -1.83 -3.29 10.37
N PHE A 183 -2.68 -3.61 11.32
CA PHE A 183 -2.58 -3.11 12.68
C PHE A 183 -2.07 -4.19 13.63
N GLU A 184 -1.10 -3.85 14.46
CA GLU A 184 -0.60 -4.73 15.52
C GLU A 184 -1.76 -5.29 16.38
N GLY A 185 -1.68 -6.59 16.68
CA GLY A 185 -2.64 -7.28 17.54
C GLY A 185 -3.96 -7.67 16.88
N ASP A 186 -4.16 -7.41 15.58
CA ASP A 186 -5.38 -7.85 14.89
C ASP A 186 -5.35 -9.38 14.69
N PRO A 187 -6.30 -10.14 15.30
CA PRO A 187 -6.30 -11.61 15.24
C PRO A 187 -6.54 -12.17 13.83
N LEU A 188 -7.14 -11.38 12.93
CA LEU A 188 -7.43 -11.80 11.56
C LEU A 188 -6.20 -11.80 10.66
N ILE A 189 -5.07 -11.22 11.09
CA ILE A 189 -3.80 -11.24 10.33
C ILE A 189 -3.41 -12.67 9.98
N ARG A 190 -3.51 -13.59 10.96
CA ARG A 190 -3.09 -15.00 10.77
C ARG A 190 -3.93 -15.77 9.77
N SER A 191 -5.17 -15.35 9.55
CA SER A 191 -6.11 -15.99 8.63
C SER A 191 -6.28 -15.23 7.31
N CYS A 192 -5.57 -14.09 7.15
CA CYS A 192 -5.69 -13.27 5.95
C CYS A 192 -5.10 -13.97 4.72
N PRO A 193 -5.91 -14.29 3.69
CA PRO A 193 -5.40 -15.00 2.51
C PRO A 193 -4.38 -14.19 1.71
N ILE A 194 -4.41 -12.86 1.80
CA ILE A 194 -3.44 -11.99 1.11
C ILE A 194 -2.10 -12.00 1.84
N LEU A 195 -2.08 -11.93 3.16
CA LEU A 195 -0.84 -12.06 3.93
C LEU A 195 -0.25 -13.47 3.84
N GLY A 196 -1.10 -14.50 3.72
CA GLY A 196 -0.68 -15.89 3.56
C GLY A 196 0.12 -16.17 2.28
N VAL A 197 0.18 -15.24 1.32
CA VAL A 197 1.02 -15.36 0.12
C VAL A 197 2.35 -14.63 0.22
N ALA A 198 2.59 -13.94 1.34
CA ALA A 198 3.87 -13.28 1.56
C ALA A 198 5.00 -14.32 1.64
N PRO A 199 6.17 -14.06 1.05
CA PRO A 199 7.26 -15.01 0.99
C PRO A 199 7.87 -15.35 2.35
N SER A 200 7.74 -14.47 3.35
CA SER A 200 8.30 -14.70 4.68
C SER A 200 7.54 -13.96 5.79
N GLU A 201 7.68 -14.47 7.01
CA GLU A 201 7.16 -13.82 8.23
C GLU A 201 7.78 -12.44 8.47
N GLU A 202 9.02 -12.20 8.05
CA GLU A 202 9.67 -10.90 8.15
C GLU A 202 8.97 -9.86 7.27
N GLN A 203 8.60 -10.24 6.06
CA GLN A 203 7.85 -9.37 5.15
C GLN A 203 6.43 -9.10 5.67
N ILE A 204 5.78 -10.09 6.30
CA ILE A 204 4.49 -9.86 6.96
C ILE A 204 4.66 -8.86 8.10
N ARG A 205 5.69 -9.01 8.95
CA ARG A 205 5.98 -8.04 10.03
C ARG A 205 6.22 -6.64 9.51
N GLY A 206 6.88 -6.51 8.35
CA GLY A 206 7.09 -5.23 7.68
C GLY A 206 5.81 -4.54 7.18
N LEU A 207 4.67 -5.25 7.15
CA LEU A 207 3.36 -4.68 6.81
C LEU A 207 2.51 -4.31 8.04
N ILE A 208 2.99 -4.58 9.25
CA ILE A 208 2.24 -4.34 10.48
C ILE A 208 2.71 -3.03 11.11
N ALA A 209 1.81 -2.06 11.20
CA ALA A 209 2.03 -0.83 11.95
C ALA A 209 2.00 -1.11 13.46
N LEU A 210 3.01 -0.63 14.16
CA LEU A 210 3.14 -0.77 15.61
C LEU A 210 2.50 0.43 16.31
N GLN A 211 1.92 0.20 17.48
CA GLN A 211 1.43 1.29 18.31
C GLN A 211 2.60 2.16 18.79
N ASP A 212 2.50 3.47 18.56
CA ASP A 212 3.44 4.46 19.09
C ASP A 212 2.80 5.23 20.25
N ILE A 213 3.02 4.75 21.47
CA ILE A 213 2.43 5.34 22.67
C ILE A 213 2.92 6.79 22.87
N GLY A 214 4.14 7.09 22.44
CA GLY A 214 4.72 8.43 22.57
C GLY A 214 4.03 9.49 21.69
N ALA A 215 3.39 9.06 20.62
CA ALA A 215 2.66 9.92 19.70
C ALA A 215 1.13 9.95 19.95
N PHE A 216 0.64 9.29 20.98
CA PHE A 216 -0.80 9.32 21.33
C PHE A 216 -1.22 10.74 21.69
N VAL A 217 -2.38 11.15 21.17
CA VAL A 217 -3.08 12.35 21.62
C VAL A 217 -4.06 11.96 22.71
N GLN A 218 -3.79 12.38 23.94
CA GLN A 218 -4.59 12.02 25.09
C GLN A 218 -6.07 12.36 24.86
N LEU A 219 -6.96 11.42 25.14
CA LEU A 219 -8.40 11.52 25.00
C LEU A 219 -8.91 11.76 23.56
N ASP A 220 -8.05 11.70 22.56
CA ASP A 220 -8.43 11.89 21.15
C ASP A 220 -8.08 10.69 20.28
N SER A 221 -6.79 10.39 20.10
CA SER A 221 -6.37 9.38 19.11
C SER A 221 -5.19 8.55 19.57
N ARG A 222 -5.22 7.27 19.20
CA ARG A 222 -4.03 6.42 19.23
C ARG A 222 -3.14 6.72 18.04
N ALA A 223 -1.85 6.43 18.16
CA ALA A 223 -0.92 6.57 17.07
C ALA A 223 -0.34 5.21 16.65
N TYR A 224 -0.11 5.08 15.35
CA TYR A 224 0.51 3.91 14.74
C TYR A 224 1.66 4.34 13.84
N ARG A 225 2.80 3.69 14.00
CA ARG A 225 3.98 3.93 13.17
C ARG A 225 4.09 2.87 12.09
N PHE A 226 4.23 3.32 10.84
CA PHE A 226 4.43 2.47 9.68
C PHE A 226 5.52 3.05 8.79
N ASP A 227 6.74 2.46 8.88
CA ASP A 227 7.86 2.86 8.05
C ASP A 227 7.86 2.07 6.74
N ILE A 228 8.23 2.72 5.64
CA ILE A 228 8.18 2.18 4.29
C ILE A 228 9.58 2.20 3.68
N VAL A 229 10.02 1.04 3.19
CA VAL A 229 11.28 0.88 2.45
C VAL A 229 10.97 0.58 0.99
N LEU A 230 11.43 1.44 0.08
CA LEU A 230 11.02 1.36 -1.34
C LEU A 230 11.74 0.26 -2.13
N ARG A 231 12.94 -0.17 -1.74
CA ARG A 231 13.78 -1.11 -2.50
C ARG A 231 14.62 -2.03 -1.61
N GLY A 232 15.21 -3.07 -2.25
CA GLY A 232 16.20 -3.96 -1.66
C GLY A 232 15.60 -5.12 -0.86
N GLN A 233 16.45 -5.87 -0.17
CA GLN A 233 16.04 -7.08 0.56
C GLN A 233 15.07 -6.82 1.71
N ARG A 234 15.08 -5.61 2.27
CA ARG A 234 14.16 -5.16 3.32
C ARG A 234 13.02 -4.29 2.80
N ALA A 235 12.78 -4.33 1.48
CA ALA A 235 11.70 -3.55 0.90
C ALA A 235 10.34 -3.97 1.46
N THR A 236 9.47 -2.98 1.68
CA THR A 236 8.08 -3.20 2.03
C THR A 236 7.39 -3.99 0.91
N LEU A 237 6.64 -5.00 1.26
CA LEU A 237 6.02 -5.92 0.30
C LEU A 237 5.01 -5.19 -0.59
N PHE A 238 5.06 -5.49 -1.88
CA PHE A 238 4.16 -4.93 -2.87
C PHE A 238 2.81 -5.68 -2.85
N GLU A 239 1.71 -4.94 -2.91
CA GLU A 239 0.35 -5.52 -2.94
C GLU A 239 0.04 -6.20 -4.27
N ASN A 240 0.35 -5.50 -5.37
CA ASN A 240 0.14 -5.98 -6.73
C ASN A 240 1.46 -6.06 -7.46
N HIS A 241 1.75 -7.19 -8.03
CA HIS A 241 2.95 -7.34 -8.82
C HIS A 241 2.69 -8.16 -10.06
N VAL A 242 3.50 -7.92 -11.04
CA VAL A 242 3.60 -8.73 -12.24
C VAL A 242 4.93 -9.46 -12.16
N GLN A 243 4.87 -10.77 -11.98
CA GLN A 243 6.08 -11.60 -11.91
C GLN A 243 6.46 -12.11 -13.29
N LYS A 244 7.75 -12.12 -13.59
CA LYS A 244 8.27 -12.95 -14.71
C LYS A 244 7.97 -14.41 -14.35
N THR A 245 7.05 -15.02 -15.05
CA THR A 245 6.96 -16.47 -15.07
C THR A 245 8.19 -16.95 -15.86
N SER A 246 9.12 -17.60 -15.20
CA SER A 246 10.19 -18.30 -15.92
C SER A 246 9.53 -19.35 -16.80
N VAL A 247 9.89 -19.37 -18.07
CA VAL A 247 9.36 -20.29 -19.10
C VAL A 247 9.55 -21.77 -18.75
N GLY A 248 10.22 -22.10 -17.65
CA GLY A 248 10.50 -23.46 -17.19
C GLY A 248 9.56 -24.05 -16.15
N ALA A 249 8.51 -23.33 -15.71
CA ALA A 249 7.61 -23.81 -14.64
C ALA A 249 6.26 -24.34 -15.13
N LEU A 250 6.09 -24.56 -16.43
CA LEU A 250 4.89 -25.10 -17.06
C LEU A 250 5.22 -26.33 -17.93
N GLN A 251 6.05 -27.23 -17.42
CA GLN A 251 6.14 -28.60 -17.96
C GLN A 251 5.63 -29.60 -16.93
#